data_e0a6e6a74f89b90fe956330bad84f1e9
#
_entry.id   e0a6e6a74f89b90fe956330bad84f1e9
#
_cell.length_a   1.000
_cell.length_b   1.000
_cell.length_c   1.000
_cell.angle_alpha   90.00
_cell.angle_beta   90.00
_cell.angle_gamma   90.00
#
_symmetry.space_group_name_H-M   'P 1'
#
loop_
_entity.id
_entity.type
_entity.pdbx_description
1 polymer ?
#
loop_
_entity_poly.entity_id
_entity_poly.type
_entity_poly.pdbx_seq_one_letter_code
_entity_poly.pdbx_strand_id
1 'polypeptide(L)'
;KGVPSIEYTSRGGRLYARTGGVSEAINDVVKELYPDKAKIFKAVQANGVKECKELLNKVQSGELKANFIEGMGCVGGCVGGPKRIVDPSIGKKHVDEVAYNSPIKVATHSHTMDEVLLRLGINSLKSFEDKEKISIFEREF
;
A
#
# COMPACT_ATOMS: atom_id res chain seq x y z
N LYS A 1 -18.95 23.87 -6.55
CA LYS A 1 -19.30 22.46 -6.25
C LYS A 1 -18.35 21.58 -7.03
N GLY A 2 -17.56 20.74 -6.32
CA GLY A 2 -16.70 19.76 -7.00
C GLY A 2 -17.56 18.76 -7.79
N VAL A 3 -17.06 18.36 -8.93
CA VAL A 3 -17.67 17.26 -9.70
C VAL A 3 -17.31 15.98 -8.97
N PRO A 4 -18.24 15.07 -8.65
CA PRO A 4 -17.90 13.77 -8.10
C PRO A 4 -16.96 13.06 -9.06
N SER A 5 -15.74 12.76 -8.63
CA SER A 5 -14.87 11.90 -9.44
C SER A 5 -15.46 10.49 -9.42
N ILE A 6 -15.60 9.90 -10.58
CA ILE A 6 -15.90 8.47 -10.69
C ILE A 6 -14.59 7.76 -10.32
N GLU A 7 -14.41 7.51 -9.04
CA GLU A 7 -13.20 6.87 -8.56
C GLU A 7 -13.41 5.38 -8.40
N TYR A 8 -12.62 4.63 -9.12
CA TYR A 8 -12.57 3.17 -9.07
C TYR A 8 -11.45 2.66 -8.14
N THR A 9 -10.93 3.54 -7.27
CA THR A 9 -9.85 3.19 -6.35
C THR A 9 -10.39 2.35 -5.19
N SER A 10 -9.70 1.25 -4.89
CA SER A 10 -10.05 0.38 -3.77
C SER A 10 -9.80 1.06 -2.42
N ARG A 11 -10.42 0.52 -1.36
CA ARG A 11 -10.11 0.89 0.02
C ARG A 11 -8.60 0.86 0.27
N GLY A 12 -7.94 -0.25 -0.10
CA GLY A 12 -6.51 -0.40 0.06
C GLY A 12 -5.72 0.72 -0.59
N GLY A 13 -6.03 1.07 -1.84
CA GLY A 13 -5.34 2.16 -2.56
C GLY A 13 -5.51 3.52 -1.88
N ARG A 14 -6.68 3.80 -1.29
CA ARG A 14 -6.93 5.06 -0.55
C ARG A 14 -6.15 5.13 0.76
N LEU A 15 -5.95 4.01 1.43
CA LEU A 15 -5.25 3.94 2.71
C LEU A 15 -3.75 4.25 2.61
N TYR A 16 -3.15 4.23 1.42
CA TYR A 16 -1.72 4.50 1.21
C TYR A 16 -1.29 5.89 1.69
N ALA A 17 -2.22 6.82 1.83
CA ALA A 17 -1.92 8.17 2.29
C ALA A 17 -1.53 8.26 3.78
N ARG A 18 -1.72 7.20 4.55
CA ARG A 18 -1.39 7.18 5.99
C ARG A 18 -0.55 5.98 6.37
N THR A 19 0.25 6.11 7.44
CA THR A 19 1.04 5.01 8.00
C THR A 19 0.13 3.84 8.38
N GLY A 20 0.56 2.62 8.09
CA GLY A 20 -0.19 1.37 8.26
C GLY A 20 -1.16 1.08 7.11
N GLY A 21 -1.33 1.99 6.17
CA GLY A 21 -2.27 1.83 5.05
C GLY A 21 -1.82 0.81 4.02
N VAL A 22 -0.53 0.79 3.72
CA VAL A 22 0.05 -0.20 2.79
C VAL A 22 0.00 -1.59 3.42
N SER A 23 0.37 -1.71 4.70
CA SER A 23 0.29 -2.97 5.44
C SER A 23 -1.13 -3.54 5.47
N GLU A 24 -2.13 -2.69 5.68
CA GLU A 24 -3.54 -3.08 5.69
C GLU A 24 -3.98 -3.55 4.30
N ALA A 25 -3.65 -2.78 3.25
CA ALA A 25 -4.00 -3.11 1.88
C ALA A 25 -3.41 -4.46 1.44
N ILE A 26 -2.14 -4.71 1.75
CA ILE A 26 -1.48 -5.99 1.44
C ILE A 26 -2.10 -7.14 2.24
N ASN A 27 -2.37 -6.92 3.53
CA ASN A 27 -3.01 -7.94 4.36
C ASN A 27 -4.39 -8.34 3.84
N ASP A 28 -5.16 -7.39 3.33
CA ASP A 28 -6.47 -7.67 2.73
C ASP A 28 -6.35 -8.53 1.47
N VAL A 29 -5.38 -8.23 0.59
CA VAL A 29 -5.09 -9.05 -0.60
C VAL A 29 -4.61 -10.44 -0.20
N VAL A 30 -3.71 -10.53 0.78
CA VAL A 30 -3.19 -11.83 1.27
C VAL A 30 -4.33 -12.67 1.87
N LYS A 31 -5.24 -12.07 2.64
CA LYS A 31 -6.41 -12.78 3.19
C LYS A 31 -7.32 -13.33 2.11
N GLU A 32 -7.47 -12.60 1.01
CA GLU A 32 -8.33 -13.00 -0.10
C GLU A 32 -7.70 -14.10 -0.96
N LEU A 33 -6.46 -13.89 -1.41
CA LEU A 33 -5.80 -14.80 -2.33
C LEU A 33 -5.12 -15.99 -1.65
N TYR A 34 -4.67 -15.82 -0.42
CA TYR A 34 -3.87 -16.79 0.32
C TYR A 34 -4.26 -16.84 1.81
N PRO A 35 -5.49 -17.27 2.14
CA PRO A 35 -6.02 -17.21 3.53
C PRO A 35 -5.14 -17.98 4.53
N ASP A 36 -4.51 -19.07 4.11
CA ASP A 36 -3.59 -19.83 4.96
C ASP A 36 -2.32 -19.04 5.30
N LYS A 37 -1.82 -18.24 4.35
CA LYS A 37 -0.66 -17.38 4.54
C LYS A 37 -0.97 -16.12 5.34
N ALA A 38 -2.23 -15.69 5.39
CA ALA A 38 -2.63 -14.54 6.19
C ALA A 38 -2.30 -14.71 7.69
N LYS A 39 -2.29 -15.93 8.18
CA LYS A 39 -1.94 -16.25 9.58
C LYS A 39 -0.49 -15.96 9.94
N ILE A 40 0.41 -15.99 8.95
CA ILE A 40 1.84 -15.72 9.14
C ILE A 40 2.23 -14.31 8.72
N PHE A 41 1.31 -13.52 8.17
CA PHE A 41 1.57 -12.13 7.77
C PHE A 41 1.85 -11.27 9.01
N LYS A 42 3.04 -10.71 9.07
CA LYS A 42 3.49 -9.85 10.17
C LYS A 42 4.08 -8.58 9.58
N ALA A 43 3.32 -7.50 9.65
CA ALA A 43 3.75 -6.20 9.19
C ALA A 43 4.35 -5.37 10.34
N VAL A 44 5.39 -4.63 10.02
CA VAL A 44 5.97 -3.59 10.88
C VAL A 44 6.01 -2.29 10.11
N GLN A 45 5.63 -1.20 10.77
CA GLN A 45 5.65 0.14 10.22
C GLN A 45 6.79 0.94 10.81
N ALA A 46 7.43 1.76 9.98
CA ALA A 46 8.37 2.79 10.40
C ALA A 46 7.84 4.17 9.98
N ASN A 47 7.81 5.10 10.92
CA ASN A 47 7.08 6.34 10.83
C ASN A 47 8.06 7.53 10.88
N GLY A 48 8.47 7.97 9.73
CA GLY A 48 9.52 8.97 9.54
C GLY A 48 10.90 8.37 9.29
N VAL A 49 11.80 9.17 8.73
CA VAL A 49 13.15 8.74 8.30
C VAL A 49 13.95 8.10 9.43
N LYS A 50 13.83 8.62 10.66
CA LYS A 50 14.58 8.09 11.81
C LYS A 50 14.17 6.64 12.10
N GLU A 51 12.87 6.38 12.25
CA GLU A 51 12.37 5.03 12.50
C GLU A 51 12.66 4.08 11.32
N CYS A 52 12.60 4.58 10.07
CA CYS A 52 12.98 3.79 8.91
C CYS A 52 14.43 3.30 9.00
N LYS A 53 15.37 4.17 9.37
CA LYS A 53 16.78 3.79 9.56
C LYS A 53 16.96 2.77 10.68
N GLU A 54 16.30 2.98 11.82
CA GLU A 54 16.35 2.05 12.96
C GLU A 54 15.78 0.68 12.57
N LEU A 55 14.68 0.67 11.81
CA LEU A 55 14.06 -0.57 11.32
C LEU A 55 14.97 -1.32 10.35
N LEU A 56 15.61 -0.61 9.42
CA LEU A 56 16.57 -1.22 8.48
C LEU A 56 17.79 -1.81 9.19
N ASN A 57 18.29 -1.17 10.25
CA ASN A 57 19.35 -1.74 11.07
C ASN A 57 18.92 -3.05 11.75
N LYS A 58 17.67 -3.14 12.24
CA LYS A 58 17.11 -4.38 12.80
C LYS A 58 16.95 -5.48 11.75
N VAL A 59 16.66 -5.12 10.49
CA VAL A 59 16.67 -6.08 9.38
C VAL A 59 18.07 -6.63 9.17
N GLN A 60 19.06 -5.74 9.12
CA GLN A 60 20.44 -6.12 8.87
C GLN A 60 21.02 -6.98 10.00
N SER A 61 20.66 -6.70 11.26
CA SER A 61 21.08 -7.51 12.42
C SER A 61 20.33 -8.83 12.57
N GLY A 62 19.26 -9.07 11.78
CA GLY A 62 18.42 -10.27 11.90
C GLY A 62 17.48 -10.27 13.12
N GLU A 63 17.37 -9.15 13.83
CA GLU A 63 16.51 -9.04 15.03
C GLU A 63 15.02 -8.90 14.68
N LEU A 64 14.71 -8.48 13.44
CA LEU A 64 13.35 -8.21 13.03
C LEU A 64 12.57 -9.50 12.76
N LYS A 65 11.48 -9.72 13.49
CA LYS A 65 10.57 -10.86 13.33
C LYS A 65 9.31 -10.45 12.56
N ALA A 66 9.50 -9.83 11.40
CA ALA A 66 8.42 -9.45 10.49
C ALA A 66 8.74 -9.93 9.07
N ASN A 67 7.70 -10.09 8.24
CA ASN A 67 7.84 -10.50 6.85
C ASN A 67 7.30 -9.45 5.85
N PHE A 68 6.81 -8.33 6.39
CA PHE A 68 6.46 -7.15 5.61
C PHE A 68 6.87 -5.88 6.35
N ILE A 69 7.48 -4.94 5.64
CA ILE A 69 7.95 -3.69 6.19
C ILE A 69 7.31 -2.54 5.41
N GLU A 70 6.66 -1.63 6.12
CA GLU A 70 6.15 -0.39 5.58
C GLU A 70 6.96 0.78 6.13
N GLY A 71 7.65 1.52 5.26
CA GLY A 71 8.41 2.71 5.63
C GLY A 71 7.76 3.98 5.07
N MET A 72 7.47 4.92 5.95
CA MET A 72 6.95 6.25 5.58
C MET A 72 8.01 7.32 5.86
N GLY A 73 8.42 8.08 4.84
CA GLY A 73 9.39 9.17 5.00
C GLY A 73 8.86 10.32 5.86
N CYS A 74 7.56 10.58 5.83
CA CYS A 74 6.89 11.57 6.66
C CYS A 74 6.20 10.90 7.85
N VAL A 75 6.27 11.52 9.03
CA VAL A 75 5.55 11.05 10.22
C VAL A 75 4.04 11.13 9.99
N GLY A 76 3.35 10.00 10.09
CA GLY A 76 1.93 9.87 9.78
C GLY A 76 1.61 9.42 8.36
N GLY A 77 2.63 9.29 7.50
CA GLY A 77 2.46 9.05 6.07
C GLY A 77 2.29 10.36 5.29
N CYS A 78 1.69 10.30 4.09
CA CYS A 78 1.47 11.49 3.24
C CYS A 78 0.63 12.58 3.93
N VAL A 79 -0.31 12.20 4.77
CA VAL A 79 -1.11 13.14 5.57
C VAL A 79 -0.29 13.96 6.55
N GLY A 80 0.91 13.48 6.93
CA GLY A 80 1.88 14.19 7.76
C GLY A 80 2.96 14.93 6.97
N GLY A 81 2.87 14.97 5.64
CA GLY A 81 3.86 15.56 4.76
C GLY A 81 4.00 17.09 4.91
N PRO A 82 5.06 17.68 4.32
CA PRO A 82 5.41 19.10 4.52
C PRO A 82 4.40 20.08 3.92
N LYS A 83 3.55 19.63 3.02
CA LYS A 83 2.50 20.46 2.36
C LYS A 83 1.10 20.23 2.96
N ARG A 84 1.01 19.57 4.11
CA ARG A 84 -0.28 19.39 4.78
C ARG A 84 -0.90 20.73 5.18
N ILE A 85 -2.22 20.81 5.07
CA ILE A 85 -3.02 21.98 5.46
C ILE A 85 -3.88 21.72 6.72
N VAL A 86 -3.92 20.47 7.16
CA VAL A 86 -4.62 20.03 8.38
C VAL A 86 -3.67 19.25 9.28
N ASP A 87 -4.03 19.10 10.54
CA ASP A 87 -3.30 18.22 11.45
C ASP A 87 -3.29 16.77 10.93
N PRO A 88 -2.15 16.03 11.02
CA PRO A 88 -2.05 14.66 10.53
C PRO A 88 -3.10 13.71 11.10
N SER A 89 -3.53 13.89 12.35
CA SER A 89 -4.57 13.06 12.96
C SER A 89 -5.94 13.28 12.32
N ILE A 90 -6.24 14.53 11.96
CA ILE A 90 -7.46 14.90 11.23
C ILE A 90 -7.38 14.36 9.80
N GLY A 91 -6.23 14.56 9.13
CA GLY A 91 -5.99 14.04 7.78
C GLY A 91 -6.14 12.51 7.71
N LYS A 92 -5.59 11.80 8.69
CA LYS A 92 -5.75 10.35 8.81
C LYS A 92 -7.23 9.95 8.94
N LYS A 93 -7.98 10.63 9.80
CA LYS A 93 -9.42 10.37 10.00
C LYS A 93 -10.20 10.52 8.70
N HIS A 94 -9.96 11.58 7.94
CA HIS A 94 -10.61 11.80 6.65
C HIS A 94 -10.23 10.73 5.62
N VAL A 95 -8.95 10.35 5.55
CA VAL A 95 -8.48 9.26 4.67
C VAL A 95 -9.18 7.95 5.03
N ASP A 96 -9.23 7.59 6.30
CA ASP A 96 -9.88 6.36 6.77
C ASP A 96 -11.39 6.39 6.43
N GLU A 97 -12.07 7.51 6.67
CA GLU A 97 -13.50 7.67 6.37
C GLU A 97 -13.78 7.46 4.87
N VAL A 98 -13.03 8.12 4.00
CA VAL A 98 -13.17 7.96 2.54
C VAL A 98 -12.81 6.55 2.09
N ALA A 99 -11.74 5.97 2.64
CA ALA A 99 -11.28 4.64 2.30
C ALA A 99 -12.29 3.56 2.69
N TYR A 100 -12.77 3.58 3.93
CA TYR A 100 -13.71 2.54 4.42
C TYR A 100 -15.10 2.65 3.77
N ASN A 101 -15.46 3.81 3.23
CA ASN A 101 -16.68 3.98 2.43
C ASN A 101 -16.49 3.57 0.95
N SER A 102 -15.27 3.21 0.50
CA SER A 102 -15.07 2.73 -0.87
C SER A 102 -15.90 1.47 -1.16
N PRO A 103 -16.60 1.42 -2.31
CA PRO A 103 -17.33 0.24 -2.75
C PRO A 103 -16.40 -0.94 -3.07
N ILE A 104 -15.17 -0.64 -3.54
CA ILE A 104 -14.16 -1.64 -3.85
C ILE A 104 -13.29 -1.86 -2.60
N LYS A 105 -13.40 -3.03 -1.97
CA LYS A 105 -12.69 -3.31 -0.71
C LYS A 105 -11.24 -3.70 -0.94
N VAL A 106 -10.95 -4.54 -1.92
CA VAL A 106 -9.63 -5.08 -2.21
C VAL A 106 -9.21 -4.68 -3.63
N ALA A 107 -7.94 -4.42 -3.84
CA ALA A 107 -7.41 -3.98 -5.13
C ALA A 107 -7.66 -4.98 -6.27
N THR A 108 -7.69 -6.27 -5.95
CA THR A 108 -8.02 -7.38 -6.88
C THR A 108 -9.41 -7.28 -7.52
N HIS A 109 -10.30 -6.47 -6.96
CA HIS A 109 -11.65 -6.23 -7.51
C HIS A 109 -11.75 -4.93 -8.33
N SER A 110 -10.63 -4.30 -8.64
CA SER A 110 -10.61 -3.05 -9.41
C SER A 110 -10.56 -3.32 -10.91
N HIS A 111 -11.67 -3.12 -11.61
CA HIS A 111 -11.70 -3.24 -13.08
C HIS A 111 -10.71 -2.30 -13.78
N THR A 112 -10.49 -1.10 -13.24
CA THR A 112 -9.49 -0.17 -13.77
C THR A 112 -8.09 -0.75 -13.67
N MET A 113 -7.77 -1.43 -12.57
CA MET A 113 -6.49 -2.13 -12.41
C MET A 113 -6.35 -3.24 -13.48
N ASP A 114 -7.38 -4.04 -13.67
CA ASP A 114 -7.38 -5.10 -14.66
C ASP A 114 -7.16 -4.55 -16.08
N GLU A 115 -7.84 -3.47 -16.45
CA GLU A 115 -7.66 -2.81 -17.73
C GLU A 115 -6.22 -2.30 -17.93
N VAL A 116 -5.62 -1.68 -16.93
CA VAL A 116 -4.23 -1.20 -16.98
C VAL A 116 -3.27 -2.36 -17.14
N LEU A 117 -3.42 -3.42 -16.33
CA LEU A 117 -2.57 -4.61 -16.41
C LEU A 117 -2.66 -5.30 -17.77
N LEU A 118 -3.88 -5.43 -18.32
CA LEU A 118 -4.10 -5.99 -19.66
C LEU A 118 -3.39 -5.16 -20.75
N ARG A 119 -3.46 -3.83 -20.69
CA ARG A 119 -2.74 -2.95 -21.62
C ARG A 119 -1.22 -3.10 -21.53
N LEU A 120 -0.70 -3.48 -20.36
CA LEU A 120 0.72 -3.77 -20.13
C LEU A 120 1.11 -5.22 -20.48
N GLY A 121 0.18 -6.01 -21.00
CA GLY A 121 0.42 -7.43 -21.34
C GLY A 121 0.44 -8.36 -20.12
N ILE A 122 0.00 -7.87 -18.95
CA ILE A 122 -0.04 -8.62 -17.70
C ILE A 122 -1.44 -9.23 -17.56
N ASN A 123 -1.60 -10.47 -18.03
CA ASN A 123 -2.91 -11.12 -18.12
C ASN A 123 -3.23 -12.05 -16.95
N SER A 124 -2.26 -12.29 -16.06
CA SER A 124 -2.40 -13.16 -14.89
C SER A 124 -1.31 -12.89 -13.87
N LEU A 125 -1.46 -13.43 -12.66
CA LEU A 125 -0.41 -13.36 -11.63
C LEU A 125 0.90 -14.00 -12.08
N LYS A 126 0.85 -15.03 -12.94
CA LYS A 126 2.06 -15.63 -13.53
C LYS A 126 2.83 -14.68 -14.44
N SER A 127 2.16 -13.69 -15.02
CA SER A 127 2.86 -12.69 -15.85
C SER A 127 3.87 -11.86 -15.04
N PHE A 128 3.74 -11.78 -13.71
CA PHE A 128 4.72 -11.14 -12.84
C PHE A 128 6.00 -11.98 -12.62
N GLU A 129 6.02 -13.24 -13.07
CA GLU A 129 7.22 -14.09 -13.08
C GLU A 129 8.04 -13.89 -14.36
N ASP A 130 7.47 -13.27 -15.39
CA ASP A 130 8.08 -12.97 -16.68
C ASP A 130 8.88 -11.66 -16.58
N LYS A 131 10.21 -11.78 -16.60
CA LYS A 131 11.14 -10.64 -16.45
C LYS A 131 10.96 -9.58 -17.53
N GLU A 132 10.61 -9.96 -18.76
CA GLU A 132 10.38 -9.00 -19.85
C GLU A 132 9.15 -8.15 -19.56
N LYS A 133 8.06 -8.77 -19.11
CA LYS A 133 6.80 -8.07 -18.80
C LYS A 133 6.90 -7.16 -17.59
N ILE A 134 7.68 -7.55 -16.58
CA ILE A 134 7.83 -6.75 -15.35
C ILE A 134 8.94 -5.71 -15.42
N SER A 135 9.75 -5.70 -16.49
CA SER A 135 10.86 -4.75 -16.66
C SER A 135 10.45 -3.28 -16.54
N ILE A 136 9.18 -2.94 -16.86
CA ILE A 136 8.63 -1.59 -16.70
C ILE A 136 8.53 -1.16 -15.22
N PHE A 137 8.54 -2.09 -14.27
CA PHE A 137 8.51 -1.83 -12.84
C PHE A 137 9.90 -1.87 -12.19
N GLU A 138 10.92 -2.28 -12.95
CA GLU A 138 12.29 -2.37 -12.48
C GLU A 138 13.05 -1.08 -12.79
N ARG A 139 13.98 -0.71 -11.92
CA ARG A 139 14.95 0.34 -12.17
C ARG A 139 16.33 -0.19 -11.85
N GLU A 140 17.24 -0.01 -12.79
CA GLU A 140 18.67 -0.18 -12.56
C GLU A 140 19.22 1.17 -12.03
N PHE A 141 19.98 1.11 -10.94
CA PHE A 141 20.62 2.26 -10.32
C PHE A 141 22.11 2.22 -10.55
#